data_28b480de380794105b56d160b185e559
#
_entry.id   28b480de380794105b56d160b185e559
#
_cell.length_a   1.000
_cell.length_b   1.000
_cell.length_c   1.000
_cell.angle_alpha   90.00
_cell.angle_beta   90.00
_cell.angle_gamma   90.00
#
_symmetry.space_group_name_H-M   'P 1'
#
loop_
_entity.id
_entity.type
_entity.pdbx_description
1 polymer ?
#
loop_
_entity_poly.entity_id
_entity_poly.type
_entity_poly.pdbx_seq_one_letter_code
_entity_poly.pdbx_strand_id
1 'polypeptide(L)'
;VGGTGIERTVAVDSGTTVQAERGGVVDYVDANRIVVRVNDEENVPGRVGVDIYNLQKFTRSNQGTNINQRPIVNPGDHIAKGDVIADGASTDLGELALGQNMIVAFMPWNGYNYEDSVMVSEKVVADDRYSSIHIEELSVQARDTKLGSEEITRDISNLSENQINRLDESGIVYIGAEVKAGDVLVGKVTPKGETTLTPEEKLLRAIFGEKASDVKDTSLRVPSGMVGTVIDVQVFTREGIERDKRAQSIIDDELKRYRTNLNDQLRIVERDAFERLARQLIGNVAQGGPDGLGKGKKVTKEYLDGLNVHKWFDIRMADEELQKQIEDVRISLEAKRKEFDEAWNEKRKKLTQGDELPTGVQKMVKVYLAVKRRLQPGDKMAGRHGNKGVVSRITRVEDMPFMADGRPVDIVLNPLGVPSRMNIGQVLEVHLGWAAFGLGWRIAEMLKHERSKQVAEIREFLNTIYNKSSGKKEDFDSLTDDEIIDLAKHLKKGVPFATPVFDGASESDIREMLNLAFPEETAKKLHLTPSKTQAQLFDGRTGDAFDRPVTVGVMHYLKLHHLVDDKMHARSTGPYSLVTQQPLGGKAQFGG
;
A
#
# COMPACT_ATOMS: atom_id res chain seq x y z
N VAL A 1 -13.79 -11.89 9.76
CA VAL A 1 -15.14 -11.56 10.21
C VAL A 1 -16.09 -11.57 9.04
N GLY A 2 -17.40 -11.71 9.28
CA GLY A 2 -18.43 -11.77 8.24
C GLY A 2 -18.48 -10.52 7.36
N GLY A 3 -18.52 -10.72 6.07
CA GLY A 3 -18.71 -9.70 5.04
C GLY A 3 -19.96 -9.99 4.20
N THR A 4 -20.30 -9.09 3.30
CA THR A 4 -21.46 -9.26 2.40
C THR A 4 -21.15 -10.10 1.16
N GLY A 5 -19.88 -10.39 0.90
CA GLY A 5 -19.41 -11.10 -0.30
C GLY A 5 -19.13 -10.19 -1.49
N ILE A 6 -19.31 -8.87 -1.34
CA ILE A 6 -19.06 -7.87 -2.38
C ILE A 6 -17.60 -7.38 -2.38
N GLU A 7 -16.83 -7.70 -1.35
CA GLU A 7 -15.48 -7.18 -1.12
C GLU A 7 -14.53 -7.44 -2.29
N ARG A 8 -14.58 -8.64 -2.86
CA ARG A 8 -13.76 -8.98 -4.05
C ARG A 8 -14.13 -8.15 -5.26
N THR A 9 -15.41 -8.01 -5.52
CA THR A 9 -15.92 -7.23 -6.65
C THR A 9 -15.53 -5.76 -6.51
N VAL A 10 -15.65 -5.19 -5.32
CA VAL A 10 -15.26 -3.81 -5.03
C VAL A 10 -13.76 -3.61 -5.20
N ALA A 11 -12.92 -4.52 -4.70
CA ALA A 11 -11.47 -4.44 -4.84
C ALA A 11 -11.03 -4.50 -6.32
N VAL A 12 -11.66 -5.35 -7.11
CA VAL A 12 -11.40 -5.48 -8.55
C VAL A 12 -11.86 -4.24 -9.31
N ASP A 13 -13.10 -3.80 -9.10
CA ASP A 13 -13.71 -2.69 -9.85
C ASP A 13 -13.13 -1.32 -9.48
N SER A 14 -12.58 -1.16 -8.28
CA SER A 14 -11.92 0.07 -7.84
C SER A 14 -10.61 0.38 -8.58
N GLY A 15 -10.02 -0.61 -9.24
CA GLY A 15 -8.76 -0.46 -9.96
C GLY A 15 -7.52 -0.32 -9.05
N THR A 16 -7.65 -0.56 -7.75
CA THR A 16 -6.52 -0.52 -6.80
C THR A 16 -5.64 -1.76 -6.88
N THR A 17 -6.21 -2.89 -7.31
CA THR A 17 -5.49 -4.15 -7.50
C THR A 17 -5.05 -4.33 -8.95
N VAL A 18 -4.01 -5.12 -9.14
CA VAL A 18 -3.55 -5.53 -10.48
C VAL A 18 -4.17 -6.89 -10.80
N GLN A 19 -4.83 -6.98 -11.95
CA GLN A 19 -5.48 -8.19 -12.44
C GLN A 19 -4.75 -8.73 -13.66
N ALA A 20 -4.75 -10.05 -13.82
CA ALA A 20 -4.20 -10.70 -15.00
C ALA A 20 -5.08 -10.42 -16.23
N GLU A 21 -4.50 -9.85 -17.26
CA GLU A 21 -5.18 -9.61 -18.54
C GLU A 21 -5.37 -10.91 -19.33
N ARG A 22 -4.43 -11.84 -19.19
CA ARG A 22 -4.45 -13.16 -19.83
C ARG A 22 -3.96 -14.21 -18.84
N GLY A 23 -4.47 -15.43 -18.95
CA GLY A 23 -4.02 -16.56 -18.13
C GLY A 23 -2.61 -17.01 -18.51
N GLY A 24 -1.88 -17.54 -17.54
CA GLY A 24 -0.52 -18.01 -17.75
C GLY A 24 0.16 -18.50 -16.49
N VAL A 25 1.46 -18.59 -16.56
CA VAL A 25 2.34 -18.97 -15.45
C VAL A 25 3.17 -17.76 -15.05
N VAL A 26 3.25 -17.49 -13.76
CA VAL A 26 4.11 -16.41 -13.24
C VAL A 26 5.57 -16.83 -13.38
N ASP A 27 6.34 -16.07 -14.13
CA ASP A 27 7.75 -16.37 -14.42
C ASP A 27 8.69 -15.67 -13.45
N TYR A 28 8.42 -14.40 -13.16
CA TYR A 28 9.25 -13.58 -12.29
C TYR A 28 8.40 -12.62 -11.47
N VAL A 29 8.76 -12.44 -10.22
CA VAL A 29 8.11 -11.49 -9.30
C VAL A 29 9.16 -10.72 -8.52
N ASP A 30 9.05 -9.40 -8.53
CA ASP A 30 9.77 -8.54 -7.58
C ASP A 30 8.84 -7.44 -7.05
N ALA A 31 9.35 -6.55 -6.25
CA ALA A 31 8.56 -5.47 -5.66
C ALA A 31 7.99 -4.48 -6.70
N ASN A 32 8.63 -4.35 -7.86
CA ASN A 32 8.27 -3.37 -8.90
C ASN A 32 7.55 -3.98 -10.09
N ARG A 33 7.66 -5.29 -10.29
CA ARG A 33 7.28 -5.93 -11.55
C ARG A 33 6.83 -7.37 -11.34
N ILE A 34 5.81 -7.77 -12.09
CA ILE A 34 5.37 -9.15 -12.22
C ILE A 34 5.42 -9.50 -13.70
N VAL A 35 6.07 -10.61 -14.04
CA VAL A 35 6.14 -11.13 -15.41
C VAL A 35 5.35 -12.42 -15.49
N VAL A 36 4.38 -12.46 -16.38
CA VAL A 36 3.52 -13.60 -16.63
C VAL A 36 3.74 -14.12 -18.03
N ARG A 37 4.14 -15.38 -18.16
CA ARG A 37 4.21 -16.08 -19.43
C ARG A 37 2.83 -16.59 -19.79
N VAL A 38 2.24 -16.02 -20.83
CA VAL A 38 0.88 -16.32 -21.27
C VAL A 38 0.77 -17.76 -21.79
N ASN A 39 -0.35 -18.44 -21.53
CA ASN A 39 -0.65 -19.75 -22.09
C ASN A 39 -0.71 -19.69 -23.62
N ASP A 40 -0.25 -20.74 -24.28
CA ASP A 40 -0.24 -20.82 -25.75
C ASP A 40 -1.64 -20.68 -26.37
N GLU A 41 -2.66 -21.17 -25.67
CA GLU A 41 -4.07 -21.08 -26.08
C GLU A 41 -4.62 -19.65 -26.07
N GLU A 42 -4.14 -18.79 -25.18
CA GLU A 42 -4.56 -17.40 -25.05
C GLU A 42 -3.63 -16.44 -25.81
N ASN A 43 -2.56 -16.94 -26.38
CA ASN A 43 -1.62 -16.12 -27.15
C ASN A 43 -2.15 -15.87 -28.55
N VAL A 44 -2.40 -14.60 -28.86
CA VAL A 44 -2.86 -14.17 -30.19
C VAL A 44 -1.64 -14.01 -31.12
N PRO A 45 -1.67 -14.54 -32.36
CA PRO A 45 -0.60 -14.29 -33.33
C PRO A 45 -0.33 -12.80 -33.55
N GLY A 46 0.94 -12.42 -33.46
CA GLY A 46 1.36 -11.00 -33.59
C GLY A 46 1.35 -10.21 -32.27
N ARG A 47 0.86 -10.78 -31.19
CA ARG A 47 0.95 -10.20 -29.85
C ARG A 47 2.07 -10.86 -29.03
N VAL A 48 2.71 -10.08 -28.17
CA VAL A 48 3.76 -10.59 -27.29
C VAL A 48 3.22 -11.66 -26.37
N GLY A 49 3.96 -12.77 -26.21
CA GLY A 49 3.58 -13.91 -25.37
C GLY A 49 3.87 -13.73 -23.88
N VAL A 50 4.23 -12.54 -23.44
CA VAL A 50 4.52 -12.19 -22.03
C VAL A 50 3.77 -10.94 -21.66
N ASP A 51 3.14 -10.96 -20.49
CA ASP A 51 2.55 -9.78 -19.89
C ASP A 51 3.45 -9.30 -18.75
N ILE A 52 3.83 -8.03 -18.80
CA ILE A 52 4.65 -7.36 -17.78
C ILE A 52 3.77 -6.36 -17.05
N TYR A 53 3.62 -6.56 -15.74
CA TYR A 53 2.84 -5.68 -14.88
C TYR A 53 3.78 -4.87 -14.02
N ASN A 54 3.80 -3.55 -14.23
CA ASN A 54 4.55 -2.62 -13.39
C ASN A 54 3.68 -2.20 -12.22
N LEU A 55 4.21 -2.31 -11.00
CA LEU A 55 3.50 -1.98 -9.77
C LEU A 55 3.75 -0.52 -9.38
N GLN A 56 2.71 0.14 -8.93
CA GLN A 56 2.83 1.48 -8.34
C GLN A 56 3.44 1.38 -6.94
N LYS A 57 4.48 2.17 -6.70
CA LYS A 57 5.22 2.17 -5.43
C LYS A 57 5.21 3.57 -4.82
N PHE A 58 4.70 3.68 -3.60
CA PHE A 58 4.78 4.89 -2.77
C PHE A 58 4.39 6.18 -3.50
N THR A 59 3.26 6.16 -4.18
CA THR A 59 2.70 7.35 -4.82
C THR A 59 1.68 8.03 -3.92
N ARG A 60 1.53 9.33 -4.07
CA ARG A 60 0.57 10.12 -3.30
C ARG A 60 -0.82 10.03 -3.91
N SER A 61 -1.83 9.72 -3.10
CA SER A 61 -3.24 9.86 -3.49
C SER A 61 -3.71 11.32 -3.38
N ASN A 62 -4.88 11.62 -3.92
CA ASN A 62 -5.48 12.95 -3.82
C ASN A 62 -5.73 13.41 -2.37
N GLN A 63 -5.92 12.47 -1.45
CA GLN A 63 -6.11 12.74 -0.03
C GLN A 63 -4.82 12.72 0.80
N GLY A 64 -3.66 12.57 0.16
CA GLY A 64 -2.37 12.50 0.84
C GLY A 64 -2.02 11.12 1.41
N THR A 65 -2.80 10.10 1.12
CA THR A 65 -2.51 8.73 1.54
C THR A 65 -1.52 8.05 0.59
N ASN A 66 -0.88 6.99 1.07
CA ASN A 66 0.08 6.22 0.29
C ASN A 66 -0.62 5.21 -0.62
N ILE A 67 -0.25 5.20 -1.89
CA ILE A 67 -0.63 4.15 -2.84
C ILE A 67 0.60 3.28 -3.08
N ASN A 68 0.50 2.01 -2.70
CA ASN A 68 1.57 1.03 -2.85
C ASN A 68 0.98 -0.32 -3.21
N GLN A 69 1.43 -0.91 -4.31
CA GLN A 69 0.98 -2.23 -4.75
C GLN A 69 2.02 -3.29 -4.37
N ARG A 70 1.54 -4.40 -3.85
CA ARG A 70 2.36 -5.54 -3.44
C ARG A 70 1.94 -6.81 -4.15
N PRO A 71 2.87 -7.59 -4.72
CA PRO A 71 2.53 -8.85 -5.36
C PRO A 71 2.04 -9.88 -4.32
N ILE A 72 1.05 -10.68 -4.69
CA ILE A 72 0.51 -11.78 -3.89
C ILE A 72 0.80 -13.15 -4.49
N VAL A 73 1.35 -13.19 -5.69
CA VAL A 73 1.72 -14.41 -6.40
C VAL A 73 3.20 -14.72 -6.25
N ASN A 74 3.54 -15.99 -6.34
CA ASN A 74 4.92 -16.48 -6.33
C ASN A 74 5.32 -16.98 -7.72
N PRO A 75 6.62 -16.99 -8.07
CA PRO A 75 7.08 -17.60 -9.31
C PRO A 75 6.62 -19.07 -9.42
N GLY A 76 6.12 -19.44 -10.61
CA GLY A 76 5.59 -20.78 -10.87
C GLY A 76 4.09 -20.95 -10.64
N ASP A 77 3.40 -19.96 -10.08
CA ASP A 77 1.95 -20.01 -9.88
C ASP A 77 1.20 -19.96 -11.22
N HIS A 78 0.16 -20.76 -11.34
CA HIS A 78 -0.77 -20.69 -12.47
C HIS A 78 -1.87 -19.67 -12.16
N ILE A 79 -2.09 -18.77 -13.09
CA ILE A 79 -3.13 -17.75 -12.99
C ILE A 79 -4.09 -17.82 -14.18
N ALA A 80 -5.34 -17.46 -13.95
CA ALA A 80 -6.35 -17.31 -14.98
C ALA A 80 -6.60 -15.83 -15.28
N LYS A 81 -7.22 -15.56 -16.43
CA LYS A 81 -7.66 -14.20 -16.78
C LYS A 81 -8.58 -13.62 -15.70
N GLY A 82 -8.29 -12.41 -15.27
CA GLY A 82 -9.06 -11.71 -14.24
C GLY A 82 -8.67 -12.00 -12.80
N ASP A 83 -7.71 -12.91 -12.55
CA ASP A 83 -7.20 -13.15 -11.20
C ASP A 83 -6.40 -11.94 -10.71
N VAL A 84 -6.55 -11.64 -9.43
CA VAL A 84 -5.77 -10.59 -8.77
C VAL A 84 -4.36 -11.11 -8.51
N ILE A 85 -3.36 -10.40 -9.00
CA ILE A 85 -1.94 -10.76 -8.87
C ILE A 85 -1.16 -9.84 -7.94
N ALA A 86 -1.68 -8.65 -7.66
CA ALA A 86 -1.09 -7.73 -6.71
C ALA A 86 -2.18 -6.97 -5.94
N ASP A 87 -1.98 -6.83 -4.64
CA ASP A 87 -2.84 -6.04 -3.78
C ASP A 87 -2.50 -4.56 -3.85
N GLY A 88 -3.52 -3.72 -3.82
CA GLY A 88 -3.39 -2.28 -3.73
C GLY A 88 -3.62 -1.73 -2.32
N ALA A 89 -3.97 -0.47 -2.23
CA ALA A 89 -4.33 0.16 -0.97
C ALA A 89 -5.61 -0.44 -0.38
N SER A 90 -5.60 -0.72 0.90
CA SER A 90 -6.75 -1.29 1.65
C SER A 90 -7.30 -2.59 1.06
N THR A 91 -6.45 -3.40 0.48
CA THR A 91 -6.81 -4.74 -0.03
C THR A 91 -5.90 -5.81 0.58
N ASP A 92 -6.44 -7.00 0.74
CA ASP A 92 -5.72 -8.17 1.26
C ASP A 92 -6.16 -9.41 0.48
N LEU A 93 -5.22 -10.06 -0.21
CA LEU A 93 -5.47 -11.22 -1.08
C LEU A 93 -6.62 -11.00 -2.09
N GLY A 94 -6.70 -9.81 -2.65
CA GLY A 94 -7.73 -9.41 -3.61
C GLY A 94 -9.09 -9.06 -3.02
N GLU A 95 -9.22 -9.01 -1.72
CA GLU A 95 -10.43 -8.58 -1.01
C GLU A 95 -10.25 -7.21 -0.37
N LEU A 96 -11.33 -6.45 -0.29
CA LEU A 96 -11.34 -5.16 0.38
C LEU A 96 -11.13 -5.35 1.89
N ALA A 97 -10.11 -4.71 2.45
CA ALA A 97 -9.74 -4.75 3.86
C ALA A 97 -9.51 -3.32 4.39
N LEU A 98 -10.60 -2.61 4.69
CA LEU A 98 -10.56 -1.22 5.14
C LEU A 98 -10.13 -1.06 6.60
N GLY A 99 -10.12 -2.11 7.38
CA GLY A 99 -9.77 -2.10 8.79
C GLY A 99 -9.07 -3.37 9.23
N GLN A 100 -9.08 -3.60 10.53
CA GLN A 100 -8.46 -4.77 11.16
C GLN A 100 -9.47 -5.53 11.99
N ASN A 101 -9.30 -6.84 12.07
CA ASN A 101 -10.09 -7.69 12.95
C ASN A 101 -9.48 -7.68 14.36
N MET A 102 -10.21 -7.14 15.33
CA MET A 102 -9.75 -6.95 16.69
C MET A 102 -10.58 -7.77 17.66
N ILE A 103 -9.94 -8.31 18.70
CA ILE A 103 -10.63 -8.91 19.84
C ILE A 103 -11.17 -7.79 20.69
N VAL A 104 -12.48 -7.68 20.79
CA VAL A 104 -13.17 -6.66 21.57
C VAL A 104 -13.87 -7.24 22.79
N ALA A 105 -13.90 -6.47 23.86
CA ALA A 105 -14.69 -6.75 25.05
C ALA A 105 -15.66 -5.59 25.30
N PHE A 106 -16.93 -5.89 25.53
CA PHE A 106 -17.94 -4.90 25.91
C PHE A 106 -18.04 -4.80 27.43
N MET A 107 -17.30 -3.89 28.01
CA MET A 107 -17.32 -3.64 29.43
C MET A 107 -16.92 -2.20 29.76
N PRO A 108 -17.44 -1.58 30.80
CA PRO A 108 -16.89 -0.32 31.30
C PRO A 108 -15.51 -0.57 31.92
N TRP A 109 -14.56 0.31 31.67
CA TRP A 109 -13.23 0.20 32.28
C TRP A 109 -12.73 1.57 32.76
N ASN A 110 -12.84 1.82 34.05
CA ASN A 110 -12.35 3.02 34.74
C ASN A 110 -12.67 4.36 34.08
N GLY A 111 -13.77 4.45 33.34
CA GLY A 111 -14.18 5.66 32.63
C GLY A 111 -13.39 5.99 31.36
N TYR A 112 -12.39 5.20 30.97
CA TYR A 112 -11.62 5.44 29.76
C TYR A 112 -12.37 5.10 28.47
N ASN A 113 -13.50 4.44 28.56
CA ASN A 113 -14.42 4.20 27.44
C ASN A 113 -15.78 4.88 27.62
N TYR A 114 -15.84 5.93 28.44
CA TYR A 114 -17.04 6.72 28.65
C TYR A 114 -17.49 7.45 27.38
N GLU A 115 -18.79 7.44 27.10
CA GLU A 115 -19.39 8.16 25.95
C GLU A 115 -18.62 8.03 24.62
N ASP A 116 -18.65 6.88 24.01
CA ASP A 116 -17.99 6.61 22.72
C ASP A 116 -16.45 6.66 22.74
N SER A 117 -15.84 6.81 23.89
CA SER A 117 -14.41 6.65 24.01
C SER A 117 -14.01 5.18 23.84
N VAL A 118 -12.86 4.95 23.27
CA VAL A 118 -12.32 3.62 22.99
C VAL A 118 -10.99 3.47 23.70
N MET A 119 -10.82 2.39 24.45
CA MET A 119 -9.55 2.02 25.03
C MET A 119 -8.88 0.94 24.17
N VAL A 120 -7.65 1.18 23.77
CA VAL A 120 -6.89 0.30 22.86
C VAL A 120 -5.65 -0.23 23.58
N SER A 121 -5.28 -1.47 23.29
CA SER A 121 -4.05 -2.07 23.80
C SER A 121 -2.81 -1.50 23.10
N GLU A 122 -1.74 -1.33 23.85
CA GLU A 122 -0.43 -0.95 23.30
C GLU A 122 0.09 -1.96 22.27
N LYS A 123 -0.24 -3.23 22.41
CA LYS A 123 0.12 -4.28 21.44
C LYS A 123 -0.39 -3.97 20.04
N VAL A 124 -1.59 -3.43 19.90
CA VAL A 124 -2.18 -3.02 18.62
C VAL A 124 -1.31 -1.97 17.92
N VAL A 125 -0.79 -1.02 18.68
CA VAL A 125 0.09 0.03 18.17
C VAL A 125 1.48 -0.51 17.88
N ALA A 126 2.02 -1.36 18.75
CA ALA A 126 3.35 -1.96 18.58
C ALA A 126 3.43 -2.89 17.35
N ASP A 127 2.36 -3.60 17.05
CA ASP A 127 2.25 -4.48 15.88
C ASP A 127 1.92 -3.71 14.58
N ASP A 128 1.89 -2.39 14.61
CA ASP A 128 1.56 -1.52 13.47
C ASP A 128 0.20 -1.84 12.81
N ARG A 129 -0.78 -2.31 13.58
CA ARG A 129 -2.08 -2.72 13.05
C ARG A 129 -2.86 -1.56 12.42
N TYR A 130 -2.75 -0.36 12.96
CA TYR A 130 -3.39 0.86 12.47
C TYR A 130 -2.41 1.95 12.06
N SER A 131 -1.17 1.59 11.81
CA SER A 131 -0.20 2.54 11.28
C SER A 131 -0.45 2.82 9.81
N SER A 132 -0.54 4.08 9.44
CA SER A 132 -0.74 4.53 8.08
C SER A 132 0.44 5.38 7.61
N ILE A 133 0.76 5.30 6.33
CA ILE A 133 1.76 6.14 5.70
C ILE A 133 1.04 7.22 4.91
N HIS A 134 1.39 8.47 5.17
CA HIS A 134 0.88 9.64 4.46
C HIS A 134 2.01 10.28 3.70
N ILE A 135 1.76 10.67 2.46
CA ILE A 135 2.72 11.37 1.62
C ILE A 135 2.22 12.80 1.45
N GLU A 136 2.98 13.74 2.01
CA GLU A 136 2.67 15.16 1.94
C GLU A 136 3.52 15.82 0.85
N GLU A 137 2.88 16.65 0.05
CA GLU A 137 3.52 17.45 -0.99
C GLU A 137 3.70 18.88 -0.51
N LEU A 138 4.95 19.35 -0.49
CA LEU A 138 5.30 20.73 -0.17
C LEU A 138 5.96 21.34 -1.39
N SER A 139 5.52 22.51 -1.80
CA SER A 139 6.04 23.20 -2.99
C SER A 139 6.50 24.60 -2.68
N VAL A 140 7.51 25.03 -3.41
CA VAL A 140 8.02 26.41 -3.39
C VAL A 140 8.26 26.87 -4.82
N GLN A 141 8.00 28.14 -5.06
CA GLN A 141 8.17 28.77 -6.37
C GLN A 141 9.14 29.94 -6.27
N ALA A 142 10.09 30.01 -7.18
CA ALA A 142 10.93 31.18 -7.37
C ALA A 142 10.29 32.09 -8.45
N ARG A 143 9.84 33.25 -8.04
CA ARG A 143 9.15 34.23 -8.91
C ARG A 143 10.01 35.41 -9.22
N ASP A 144 9.74 36.04 -10.36
CA ASP A 144 10.28 37.36 -10.66
C ASP A 144 9.56 38.46 -9.86
N THR A 145 10.31 39.26 -9.15
CA THR A 145 9.80 40.44 -8.44
C THR A 145 10.32 41.73 -9.07
N LYS A 146 9.68 42.85 -8.75
CA LYS A 146 10.11 44.16 -9.25
C LYS A 146 11.53 44.55 -8.80
N LEU A 147 12.04 43.96 -7.72
CA LEU A 147 13.35 44.19 -7.14
C LEU A 147 14.43 43.20 -7.61
N GLY A 148 14.05 42.24 -8.38
CA GLY A 148 14.89 41.15 -8.86
C GLY A 148 14.18 39.80 -8.78
N SER A 149 14.80 38.77 -9.31
CA SER A 149 14.26 37.41 -9.22
C SER A 149 14.60 36.76 -7.87
N GLU A 150 13.67 35.98 -7.34
CA GLU A 150 13.92 35.10 -6.20
C GLU A 150 14.90 34.00 -6.60
N GLU A 151 15.77 33.62 -5.70
CA GLU A 151 16.80 32.61 -5.95
C GLU A 151 16.66 31.43 -4.96
N ILE A 152 16.81 30.22 -5.48
CA ILE A 152 16.92 29.02 -4.66
C ILE A 152 18.40 28.74 -4.45
N THR A 153 18.86 28.85 -3.20
CA THR A 153 20.27 28.76 -2.84
C THR A 153 20.47 28.16 -1.46
N ARG A 154 21.66 27.62 -1.25
CA ARG A 154 22.14 27.16 0.06
C ARG A 154 22.62 28.30 0.95
N ASP A 155 23.02 29.44 0.35
CA ASP A 155 23.54 30.62 1.05
C ASP A 155 22.41 31.39 1.70
N ILE A 156 22.00 30.96 2.87
CA ILE A 156 20.98 31.64 3.68
C ILE A 156 21.63 32.10 4.97
N SER A 157 21.54 33.40 5.24
CA SER A 157 21.94 33.96 6.52
C SER A 157 21.01 33.43 7.63
N ASN A 158 21.51 33.29 8.84
CA ASN A 158 20.77 32.90 10.04
C ASN A 158 20.38 31.42 10.15
N LEU A 159 20.93 30.53 9.34
CA LEU A 159 20.77 29.08 9.52
C LEU A 159 21.97 28.49 10.27
N SER A 160 21.69 27.52 11.13
CA SER A 160 22.73 26.72 11.76
C SER A 160 23.41 25.78 10.76
N GLU A 161 24.66 25.41 11.00
CA GLU A 161 25.37 24.45 10.15
C GLU A 161 24.63 23.10 10.03
N ASN A 162 23.96 22.65 11.08
CA ASN A 162 23.18 21.42 11.07
C ASN A 162 22.00 21.47 10.08
N GLN A 163 21.38 22.62 9.91
CA GLN A 163 20.31 22.83 8.93
C GLN A 163 20.87 22.92 7.51
N ILE A 164 21.97 23.61 7.32
CA ILE A 164 22.62 23.76 6.02
C ILE A 164 23.18 22.41 5.53
N ASN A 165 23.69 21.57 6.40
CA ASN A 165 24.25 20.27 6.04
C ASN A 165 23.24 19.28 5.43
N ARG A 166 21.95 19.50 5.65
CA ARG A 166 20.88 18.71 5.03
C ARG A 166 20.54 19.15 3.62
N LEU A 167 21.01 20.31 3.20
CA LEU A 167 20.81 20.86 1.86
C LEU A 167 22.00 20.53 0.97
N ASP A 168 21.74 20.28 -0.30
CA ASP A 168 22.78 20.13 -1.31
C ASP A 168 23.34 21.49 -1.78
N GLU A 169 24.24 21.48 -2.74
CA GLU A 169 24.81 22.70 -3.31
C GLU A 169 23.75 23.62 -3.94
N SER A 170 22.64 23.08 -4.41
CA SER A 170 21.53 23.83 -5.01
C SER A 170 20.53 24.35 -3.98
N GLY A 171 20.73 24.07 -2.70
CA GLY A 171 19.82 24.50 -1.63
C GLY A 171 18.59 23.63 -1.44
N ILE A 172 18.59 22.40 -1.95
CA ILE A 172 17.47 21.44 -1.84
C ILE A 172 17.90 20.30 -0.92
N VAL A 173 16.97 19.85 -0.08
CA VAL A 173 17.20 18.75 0.85
C VAL A 173 17.50 17.43 0.12
N TYR A 174 18.38 16.61 0.71
CA TYR A 174 18.69 15.29 0.17
C TYR A 174 17.50 14.31 0.35
N ILE A 175 17.33 13.43 -0.63
CA ILE A 175 16.39 12.31 -0.52
C ILE A 175 16.87 11.36 0.58
N GLY A 176 15.95 10.95 1.45
CA GLY A 176 16.24 10.11 2.62
C GLY A 176 16.57 10.88 3.90
N ALA A 177 16.60 12.21 3.86
CA ALA A 177 16.79 13.03 5.05
C ALA A 177 15.58 12.96 5.97
N GLU A 178 15.81 12.74 7.26
CA GLU A 178 14.77 12.85 8.28
C GLU A 178 14.63 14.31 8.69
N VAL A 179 13.41 14.83 8.60
CA VAL A 179 13.08 16.22 8.87
C VAL A 179 11.98 16.32 9.92
N LYS A 180 12.02 17.39 10.69
CA LYS A 180 11.01 17.74 11.71
C LYS A 180 10.48 19.16 11.45
N ALA A 181 9.45 19.54 12.17
CA ALA A 181 8.86 20.87 12.05
C ALA A 181 9.93 21.98 12.22
N GLY A 182 9.92 22.95 11.31
CA GLY A 182 10.85 24.07 11.29
C GLY A 182 12.15 23.84 10.51
N ASP A 183 12.46 22.61 10.11
CA ASP A 183 13.64 22.34 9.27
C ASP A 183 13.45 22.90 7.86
N VAL A 184 14.53 23.40 7.26
CA VAL A 184 14.52 23.94 5.90
C VAL A 184 14.58 22.80 4.89
N LEU A 185 13.62 22.77 3.98
CA LEU A 185 13.57 21.82 2.86
C LEU A 185 14.20 22.39 1.59
N VAL A 186 13.86 23.63 1.27
CA VAL A 186 14.39 24.34 0.11
C VAL A 186 14.77 25.73 0.55
N GLY A 187 16.04 26.08 0.39
CA GLY A 187 16.55 27.41 0.70
C GLY A 187 16.17 28.39 -0.40
N LYS A 188 15.42 29.41 -0.08
CA LYS A 188 15.04 30.50 -1.00
C LYS A 188 15.27 31.85 -0.37
N VAL A 189 15.79 32.77 -1.14
CA VAL A 189 15.99 34.15 -0.74
C VAL A 189 15.26 35.09 -1.70
N THR A 190 14.64 36.13 -1.14
CA THR A 190 13.91 37.15 -1.90
C THR A 190 14.62 38.49 -1.76
N PRO A 191 14.87 39.25 -2.85
CA PRO A 191 15.47 40.59 -2.76
C PRO A 191 14.62 41.55 -1.91
N LYS A 192 15.26 42.32 -1.05
CA LYS A 192 14.63 43.35 -0.23
C LYS A 192 14.79 44.73 -0.89
N GLY A 193 13.70 45.48 -0.94
CA GLY A 193 13.76 46.92 -1.22
C GLY A 193 13.96 47.75 0.06
N GLU A 194 14.38 49.00 -0.08
CA GLU A 194 14.58 49.89 1.06
C GLU A 194 13.32 50.09 1.92
N THR A 195 12.14 49.96 1.31
CA THR A 195 10.85 50.13 1.99
C THR A 195 10.44 48.90 2.82
N THR A 196 11.06 47.76 2.61
CA THR A 196 10.75 46.50 3.32
C THR A 196 11.66 46.27 4.53
N LEU A 197 12.65 47.11 4.75
CA LEU A 197 13.55 47.04 5.89
C LEU A 197 12.82 47.45 7.18
N THR A 198 12.98 46.69 8.24
CA THR A 198 12.53 47.09 9.58
C THR A 198 13.38 48.27 10.07
N PRO A 199 12.88 49.10 11.01
CA PRO A 199 13.68 50.20 11.57
C PRO A 199 15.01 49.74 12.18
N GLU A 200 15.03 48.53 12.77
CA GLU A 200 16.24 47.91 13.35
C GLU A 200 17.24 47.49 12.27
N GLU A 201 16.78 46.95 11.15
CA GLU A 201 17.63 46.60 10.00
C GLU A 201 18.21 47.85 9.33
N LYS A 202 17.43 48.95 9.24
CA LYS A 202 17.91 50.26 8.74
C LYS A 202 19.00 50.82 9.63
N LEU A 203 18.85 50.67 10.95
CA LEU A 203 19.85 51.12 11.92
C LEU A 203 21.14 50.30 11.81
N LEU A 204 21.04 48.98 11.71
CA LEU A 204 22.17 48.09 11.52
C LEU A 204 22.91 48.36 10.21
N ARG A 205 22.18 48.67 9.14
CA ARG A 205 22.76 49.04 7.85
C ARG A 205 23.50 50.37 7.89
N ALA A 206 22.99 51.31 8.67
CA ALA A 206 23.64 52.61 8.89
C ALA A 206 24.90 52.48 9.75
N ILE A 207 24.93 51.59 10.74
CA ILE A 207 26.06 51.40 11.67
C ILE A 207 27.16 50.50 11.09
N PHE A 208 26.79 49.42 10.46
CA PHE A 208 27.72 48.36 9.98
C PHE A 208 27.98 48.39 8.47
N GLY A 209 27.44 49.37 7.74
CA GLY A 209 27.58 49.48 6.29
C GLY A 209 26.82 48.39 5.52
N GLU A 210 27.27 48.09 4.30
CA GLU A 210 26.59 47.14 3.40
C GLU A 210 26.57 45.65 3.87
N LYS A 211 26.99 45.37 5.08
CA LYS A 211 26.99 44.02 5.64
C LYS A 211 25.63 43.50 6.06
N ALA A 212 24.60 44.32 6.06
CA ALA A 212 23.23 43.88 6.21
C ALA A 212 22.78 43.20 4.91
N SER A 213 22.28 41.97 5.00
CA SER A 213 21.82 41.17 3.88
C SER A 213 20.76 41.88 3.04
N ASP A 214 21.00 42.04 1.73
CA ASP A 214 20.03 42.61 0.77
C ASP A 214 18.87 41.67 0.45
N VAL A 215 18.86 40.48 1.02
CA VAL A 215 17.90 39.43 0.74
C VAL A 215 17.20 38.96 2.02
N LYS A 216 15.92 38.63 1.87
CA LYS A 216 15.10 38.07 2.94
C LYS A 216 15.00 36.55 2.77
N ASP A 217 15.13 35.83 3.86
CA ASP A 217 14.89 34.38 3.89
C ASP A 217 13.38 34.07 3.74
N THR A 218 13.03 33.43 2.65
CA THR A 218 11.68 32.96 2.35
C THR A 218 11.66 31.45 2.07
N SER A 219 12.57 30.71 2.68
CA SER A 219 12.76 29.29 2.48
C SER A 219 11.53 28.47 2.82
N LEU A 220 11.34 27.36 2.10
CA LEU A 220 10.33 26.37 2.43
C LEU A 220 10.77 25.60 3.68
N ARG A 221 9.94 25.62 4.70
CA ARG A 221 10.16 24.89 5.95
C ARG A 221 9.08 23.84 6.16
N VAL A 222 9.41 22.83 6.94
CA VAL A 222 8.45 21.80 7.35
C VAL A 222 7.37 22.45 8.22
N PRO A 223 6.08 22.27 7.90
CA PRO A 223 4.97 22.80 8.71
C PRO A 223 4.98 22.27 10.15
N SER A 224 4.35 23.02 11.05
CA SER A 224 4.20 22.63 12.45
C SER A 224 3.50 21.26 12.59
N GLY A 225 4.00 20.42 13.49
CA GLY A 225 3.42 19.11 13.78
C GLY A 225 3.72 18.03 12.76
N MET A 226 4.57 18.29 11.77
CA MET A 226 4.96 17.31 10.77
C MET A 226 6.37 16.81 11.03
N VAL A 227 6.53 15.48 11.02
CA VAL A 227 7.83 14.79 11.12
C VAL A 227 7.84 13.67 10.09
N GLY A 228 8.84 13.62 9.26
CA GLY A 228 8.88 12.61 8.21
C GLY A 228 10.23 12.48 7.54
N THR A 229 10.25 11.67 6.50
CA THR A 229 11.42 11.42 5.67
C THR A 229 11.16 11.91 4.26
N VAL A 230 12.13 12.59 3.67
CA VAL A 230 12.07 13.01 2.26
C VAL A 230 12.20 11.78 1.37
N ILE A 231 11.17 11.51 0.57
CA ILE A 231 11.15 10.36 -0.33
C ILE A 231 11.39 10.74 -1.79
N ASP A 232 11.02 11.94 -2.18
CA ASP A 232 11.17 12.41 -3.56
C ASP A 232 11.30 13.93 -3.61
N VAL A 233 11.99 14.40 -4.62
CA VAL A 233 12.14 15.83 -4.94
C VAL A 233 11.99 16.00 -6.45
N GLN A 234 11.11 16.91 -6.86
CA GLN A 234 10.93 17.29 -8.25
C GLN A 234 11.28 18.75 -8.45
N VAL A 235 12.09 19.03 -9.46
CA VAL A 235 12.51 20.38 -9.81
C VAL A 235 12.00 20.71 -11.22
N PHE A 236 11.23 21.78 -11.33
CA PHE A 236 10.71 22.30 -12.59
C PHE A 236 11.39 23.62 -12.91
N THR A 237 11.93 23.74 -14.10
CA THR A 237 12.62 24.95 -14.55
C THR A 237 11.97 25.42 -15.84
N ARG A 238 11.70 26.74 -15.94
CA ARG A 238 11.14 27.33 -17.16
C ARG A 238 12.08 27.16 -18.35
N GLU A 239 11.52 26.99 -19.52
CA GLU A 239 12.27 26.97 -20.77
C GLU A 239 13.13 28.24 -20.94
N GLY A 240 14.39 28.05 -21.35
CA GLY A 240 15.35 29.15 -21.53
C GLY A 240 16.14 29.55 -20.27
N ILE A 241 15.90 28.94 -19.12
CA ILE A 241 16.66 29.14 -17.89
C ILE A 241 17.64 27.97 -17.71
N GLU A 242 18.87 28.27 -17.29
CA GLU A 242 19.84 27.24 -16.97
C GLU A 242 19.36 26.36 -15.80
N ARG A 243 19.58 25.07 -15.93
CA ARG A 243 19.26 24.10 -14.91
C ARG A 243 20.39 23.99 -13.90
N ASP A 244 20.03 23.89 -12.64
CA ASP A 244 20.97 23.61 -11.56
C ASP A 244 21.54 22.20 -11.66
N LYS A 245 22.66 21.95 -11.01
CA LYS A 245 23.26 20.61 -10.91
C LYS A 245 22.27 19.55 -10.39
N ARG A 246 21.45 19.92 -9.41
CA ARG A 246 20.42 19.01 -8.86
C ARG A 246 19.35 18.67 -9.89
N ALA A 247 18.83 19.66 -10.61
CA ALA A 247 17.84 19.45 -11.67
C ALA A 247 18.39 18.57 -12.79
N GLN A 248 19.62 18.80 -13.21
CA GLN A 248 20.28 17.99 -14.21
C GLN A 248 20.52 16.56 -13.73
N SER A 249 20.95 16.38 -12.48
CA SER A 249 21.15 15.07 -11.85
C SER A 249 19.85 14.28 -11.78
N ILE A 250 18.74 14.91 -11.39
CA ILE A 250 17.41 14.26 -11.33
C ILE A 250 16.99 13.77 -12.71
N ILE A 251 17.16 14.60 -13.74
CA ILE A 251 16.82 14.25 -15.12
C ILE A 251 17.66 13.08 -15.61
N ASP A 252 18.97 13.13 -15.39
CA ASP A 252 19.89 12.09 -15.82
C ASP A 252 19.61 10.75 -15.14
N ASP A 253 19.31 10.76 -13.85
CA ASP A 253 18.93 9.57 -13.08
C ASP A 253 17.58 8.99 -13.56
N GLU A 254 16.61 9.84 -13.83
CA GLU A 254 15.30 9.41 -14.34
C GLU A 254 15.41 8.79 -15.73
N LEU A 255 16.18 9.40 -16.63
CA LEU A 255 16.45 8.86 -17.96
C LEU A 255 17.18 7.53 -17.91
N LYS A 256 18.18 7.42 -17.02
CA LYS A 256 18.93 6.17 -16.84
C LYS A 256 18.04 5.04 -16.32
N ARG A 257 17.20 5.31 -15.34
CA ARG A 257 16.24 4.34 -14.80
C ARG A 257 15.24 3.90 -15.85
N TYR A 258 14.69 4.84 -16.60
CA TYR A 258 13.74 4.56 -17.67
C TYR A 258 14.34 3.71 -18.77
N ARG A 259 15.56 4.03 -19.20
CA ARG A 259 16.29 3.23 -20.20
C ARG A 259 16.59 1.82 -19.71
N THR A 260 17.05 1.68 -18.47
CA THR A 260 17.31 0.37 -17.86
C THR A 260 16.03 -0.46 -17.82
N ASN A 261 14.91 0.14 -17.42
CA ASN A 261 13.62 -0.51 -17.36
C ASN A 261 13.13 -0.97 -18.75
N LEU A 262 13.25 -0.11 -19.76
CA LEU A 262 12.90 -0.47 -21.15
C LEU A 262 13.79 -1.61 -21.69
N ASN A 263 15.09 -1.57 -21.41
CA ASN A 263 16.01 -2.63 -21.84
C ASN A 263 15.69 -3.96 -21.17
N ASP A 264 15.34 -3.95 -19.88
CA ASP A 264 14.94 -5.16 -19.16
C ASP A 264 13.63 -5.73 -19.71
N GLN A 265 12.65 -4.89 -19.99
CA GLN A 265 11.39 -5.31 -20.61
C GLN A 265 11.62 -5.91 -22.01
N LEU A 266 12.44 -5.27 -22.81
CA LEU A 266 12.78 -5.76 -24.14
C LEU A 266 13.48 -7.12 -24.07
N ARG A 267 14.43 -7.28 -23.15
CA ARG A 267 15.14 -8.54 -22.92
C ARG A 267 14.18 -9.67 -22.51
N ILE A 268 13.22 -9.39 -21.64
CA ILE A 268 12.19 -10.36 -21.21
C ILE A 268 11.32 -10.78 -22.39
N VAL A 269 10.86 -9.83 -23.18
CA VAL A 269 10.03 -10.08 -24.38
C VAL A 269 10.80 -10.90 -25.40
N GLU A 270 12.04 -10.55 -25.69
CA GLU A 270 12.88 -11.28 -26.64
C GLU A 270 13.15 -12.71 -26.17
N ARG A 271 13.49 -12.89 -24.92
CA ARG A 271 13.74 -14.21 -24.34
C ARG A 271 12.52 -15.12 -24.50
N ASP A 272 11.33 -14.64 -24.13
CA ASP A 272 10.11 -15.43 -24.29
C ASP A 272 9.83 -15.76 -25.77
N ALA A 273 9.97 -14.79 -26.66
CA ALA A 273 9.77 -14.99 -28.10
C ALA A 273 10.73 -16.05 -28.65
N PHE A 274 12.00 -16.00 -28.29
CA PHE A 274 12.98 -17.00 -28.72
C PHE A 274 12.75 -18.37 -28.10
N GLU A 275 12.35 -18.47 -26.84
CA GLU A 275 12.00 -19.76 -26.21
C GLU A 275 10.79 -20.40 -26.89
N ARG A 276 9.78 -19.63 -27.26
CA ARG A 276 8.60 -20.12 -28.00
C ARG A 276 8.98 -20.55 -29.40
N LEU A 277 9.80 -19.77 -30.07
CA LEU A 277 10.31 -20.09 -31.41
C LEU A 277 11.15 -21.38 -31.37
N ALA A 278 12.02 -21.54 -30.39
CA ALA A 278 12.81 -22.74 -30.20
C ALA A 278 11.94 -24.00 -30.05
N ARG A 279 10.87 -23.94 -29.26
CA ARG A 279 9.93 -25.06 -29.13
C ARG A 279 9.26 -25.45 -30.44
N GLN A 280 8.98 -24.48 -31.30
CA GLN A 280 8.37 -24.72 -32.60
C GLN A 280 9.38 -25.24 -33.61
N LEU A 281 10.64 -24.82 -33.53
CA LEU A 281 11.70 -25.20 -34.47
C LEU A 281 12.30 -26.58 -34.17
N ILE A 282 12.46 -26.93 -32.88
CA ILE A 282 13.08 -28.20 -32.47
C ILE A 282 12.27 -29.40 -32.99
N GLY A 283 12.95 -30.31 -33.70
CA GLY A 283 12.35 -31.52 -34.25
C GLY A 283 11.72 -31.38 -35.65
N ASN A 284 11.65 -30.18 -36.21
CA ASN A 284 11.15 -29.93 -37.53
C ASN A 284 12.27 -29.92 -38.57
N VAL A 285 11.94 -30.26 -39.81
CA VAL A 285 12.87 -30.36 -40.92
C VAL A 285 13.14 -28.97 -41.52
N ALA A 286 14.41 -28.61 -41.67
CA ALA A 286 14.85 -27.35 -42.29
C ALA A 286 15.24 -27.56 -43.76
N GLN A 287 15.01 -26.52 -44.58
CA GLN A 287 15.50 -26.47 -45.97
C GLN A 287 16.91 -25.89 -46.09
N GLY A 288 17.40 -25.31 -45.02
CA GLY A 288 18.73 -24.69 -44.97
C GLY A 288 18.81 -23.67 -43.83
N GLY A 289 20.02 -23.25 -43.48
CA GLY A 289 20.24 -22.27 -42.43
C GLY A 289 21.72 -21.91 -42.27
N PRO A 290 22.05 -20.97 -41.38
CA PRO A 290 23.41 -20.57 -41.08
C PRO A 290 24.24 -21.71 -40.47
N ASP A 291 25.57 -21.60 -40.51
CA ASP A 291 26.56 -22.56 -39.97
C ASP A 291 26.42 -24.01 -40.49
N GLY A 292 26.02 -24.18 -41.74
CA GLY A 292 26.06 -25.48 -42.42
C GLY A 292 24.86 -26.38 -42.20
N LEU A 293 23.73 -25.86 -41.77
CA LEU A 293 22.47 -26.61 -41.73
C LEU A 293 22.03 -26.97 -43.15
N GLY A 294 22.12 -28.26 -43.49
CA GLY A 294 21.78 -28.76 -44.82
C GLY A 294 20.29 -28.97 -45.03
N LYS A 295 19.86 -29.05 -46.29
CA LYS A 295 18.48 -29.36 -46.67
C LYS A 295 18.07 -30.75 -46.12
N GLY A 296 16.93 -30.82 -45.48
CA GLY A 296 16.37 -32.07 -44.95
C GLY A 296 16.87 -32.49 -43.58
N LYS A 297 17.71 -31.70 -42.92
CA LYS A 297 18.13 -31.94 -41.54
C LYS A 297 17.11 -31.37 -40.53
N LYS A 298 16.91 -32.11 -39.43
CA LYS A 298 16.08 -31.62 -38.30
C LYS A 298 16.85 -30.60 -37.47
N VAL A 299 16.16 -29.57 -37.02
CA VAL A 299 16.69 -28.60 -36.09
C VAL A 299 16.78 -29.22 -34.67
N THR A 300 17.97 -29.20 -34.08
CA THR A 300 18.22 -29.71 -32.73
C THR A 300 18.45 -28.56 -31.76
N LYS A 301 18.24 -28.85 -30.48
CA LYS A 301 18.50 -27.87 -29.43
C LYS A 301 19.96 -27.44 -29.39
N GLU A 302 20.89 -28.37 -29.57
CA GLU A 302 22.33 -28.12 -29.59
C GLU A 302 22.73 -27.19 -30.73
N TYR A 303 22.10 -27.34 -31.89
CA TYR A 303 22.32 -26.44 -33.03
C TYR A 303 21.85 -25.01 -32.73
N LEU A 304 20.68 -24.85 -32.13
CA LEU A 304 20.15 -23.53 -31.75
C LEU A 304 20.99 -22.87 -30.66
N ASP A 305 21.46 -23.62 -29.67
CA ASP A 305 22.32 -23.13 -28.56
C ASP A 305 23.69 -22.66 -29.07
N GLY A 306 24.18 -23.26 -30.14
CA GLY A 306 25.43 -22.88 -30.81
C GLY A 306 25.36 -21.65 -31.72
N LEU A 307 24.16 -21.17 -32.02
CA LEU A 307 23.93 -20.00 -32.87
C LEU A 307 23.59 -18.75 -32.05
N ASN A 308 24.01 -17.60 -32.58
CA ASN A 308 23.47 -16.33 -32.06
C ASN A 308 21.97 -16.28 -32.34
N VAL A 309 21.17 -15.91 -31.34
CA VAL A 309 19.71 -15.86 -31.42
C VAL A 309 19.16 -15.05 -32.60
N HIS A 310 19.89 -14.03 -33.05
CA HIS A 310 19.48 -13.24 -34.22
C HIS A 310 19.62 -14.00 -35.53
N LYS A 311 20.46 -15.01 -35.59
CA LYS A 311 20.62 -15.87 -36.78
C LYS A 311 19.52 -16.92 -36.92
N TRP A 312 18.68 -17.11 -35.89
CA TRP A 312 17.55 -18.05 -35.94
C TRP A 312 16.53 -17.63 -37.00
N PHE A 313 16.40 -16.35 -37.31
CA PHE A 313 15.52 -15.83 -38.37
C PHE A 313 16.00 -16.17 -39.78
N ASP A 314 17.26 -16.52 -39.93
CA ASP A 314 17.84 -16.93 -41.22
C ASP A 314 17.62 -18.41 -41.53
N ILE A 315 17.08 -19.18 -40.60
CA ILE A 315 16.74 -20.60 -40.79
C ILE A 315 15.50 -20.69 -41.68
N ARG A 316 15.62 -21.44 -42.77
CA ARG A 316 14.50 -21.74 -43.67
C ARG A 316 13.91 -23.08 -43.30
N MET A 317 12.60 -23.11 -43.06
CA MET A 317 11.86 -24.30 -42.74
C MET A 317 11.17 -24.89 -43.95
N ALA A 318 10.99 -26.22 -43.97
CA ALA A 318 10.25 -26.91 -45.04
C ALA A 318 8.74 -26.67 -44.95
N ASP A 319 8.22 -26.37 -43.77
CA ASP A 319 6.83 -26.02 -43.52
C ASP A 319 6.61 -24.52 -43.72
N GLU A 320 5.72 -24.15 -44.63
CA GLU A 320 5.39 -22.75 -44.95
C GLU A 320 4.73 -22.03 -43.75
N GLU A 321 3.98 -22.75 -42.95
CA GLU A 321 3.33 -22.18 -41.79
C GLU A 321 4.34 -21.79 -40.70
N LEU A 322 5.32 -22.66 -40.41
CA LEU A 322 6.43 -22.37 -39.53
C LEU A 322 7.29 -21.20 -40.04
N GLN A 323 7.54 -21.14 -41.34
CA GLN A 323 8.26 -20.03 -41.91
C GLN A 323 7.53 -18.71 -41.74
N LYS A 324 6.21 -18.70 -41.88
CA LYS A 324 5.38 -17.53 -41.63
C LYS A 324 5.42 -17.11 -40.18
N GLN A 325 5.37 -18.06 -39.25
CA GLN A 325 5.48 -17.79 -37.82
C GLN A 325 6.82 -17.18 -37.43
N ILE A 326 7.92 -17.65 -38.04
CA ILE A 326 9.26 -17.06 -37.85
C ILE A 326 9.27 -15.59 -38.30
N GLU A 327 8.70 -15.31 -39.46
CA GLU A 327 8.62 -13.96 -39.99
C GLU A 327 7.73 -13.06 -39.16
N ASP A 328 6.58 -13.54 -38.66
CA ASP A 328 5.69 -12.82 -37.79
C ASP A 328 6.37 -12.48 -36.44
N VAL A 329 7.15 -13.38 -35.87
CA VAL A 329 7.94 -13.15 -34.65
C VAL A 329 9.01 -12.09 -34.91
N ARG A 330 9.71 -12.15 -36.05
CA ARG A 330 10.71 -11.15 -36.42
C ARG A 330 10.10 -9.76 -36.51
N ILE A 331 8.99 -9.63 -37.21
CA ILE A 331 8.27 -8.36 -37.39
C ILE A 331 7.80 -7.83 -36.05
N SER A 332 7.25 -8.69 -35.19
CA SER A 332 6.79 -8.31 -33.87
C SER A 332 7.93 -7.80 -32.99
N LEU A 333 9.08 -8.47 -32.99
CA LEU A 333 10.26 -8.03 -32.22
C LEU A 333 10.83 -6.71 -32.71
N GLU A 334 10.94 -6.54 -34.04
CA GLU A 334 11.39 -5.27 -34.64
C GLU A 334 10.44 -4.12 -34.31
N ALA A 335 9.13 -4.37 -34.35
CA ALA A 335 8.11 -3.39 -33.95
C ALA A 335 8.23 -3.00 -32.48
N LYS A 336 8.49 -3.97 -31.59
CA LYS A 336 8.70 -3.69 -30.17
C LYS A 336 9.98 -2.91 -29.89
N ARG A 337 11.08 -3.22 -30.54
CA ARG A 337 12.32 -2.44 -30.46
C ARG A 337 12.10 -1.00 -30.87
N LYS A 338 11.43 -0.82 -32.02
CA LYS A 338 11.10 0.52 -32.51
C LYS A 338 10.21 1.29 -31.55
N GLU A 339 9.18 0.64 -31.01
CA GLU A 339 8.28 1.23 -30.01
C GLU A 339 9.05 1.71 -28.77
N PHE A 340 9.96 0.89 -28.25
CA PHE A 340 10.77 1.25 -27.09
C PHE A 340 11.77 2.37 -27.37
N ASP A 341 12.39 2.38 -28.54
CA ASP A 341 13.28 3.47 -28.96
C ASP A 341 12.51 4.79 -29.10
N GLU A 342 11.33 4.75 -29.69
CA GLU A 342 10.44 5.92 -29.79
C GLU A 342 9.99 6.41 -28.41
N ALA A 343 9.62 5.51 -27.51
CA ALA A 343 9.23 5.84 -26.14
C ALA A 343 10.38 6.49 -25.38
N TRP A 344 11.60 5.98 -25.51
CA TRP A 344 12.76 6.57 -24.87
C TRP A 344 13.10 7.96 -25.43
N ASN A 345 13.07 8.12 -26.75
CA ASN A 345 13.31 9.42 -27.41
C ASN A 345 12.26 10.45 -27.02
N GLU A 346 11.00 10.05 -26.93
CA GLU A 346 9.92 10.92 -26.47
C GLU A 346 10.10 11.34 -25.01
N LYS A 347 10.42 10.39 -24.12
CA LYS A 347 10.71 10.67 -22.70
C LYS A 347 11.91 11.59 -22.55
N ARG A 348 12.99 11.35 -23.29
CA ARG A 348 14.17 12.20 -23.31
C ARG A 348 13.81 13.62 -23.76
N LYS A 349 13.02 13.75 -24.82
CA LYS A 349 12.58 15.06 -25.32
C LYS A 349 11.75 15.80 -24.29
N LYS A 350 10.80 15.14 -23.64
CA LYS A 350 9.97 15.73 -22.59
C LYS A 350 10.79 16.20 -21.38
N LEU A 351 11.76 15.44 -20.95
CA LEU A 351 12.60 15.78 -19.78
C LEU A 351 13.66 16.83 -20.10
N THR A 352 14.19 16.87 -21.30
CA THR A 352 15.20 17.88 -21.70
C THR A 352 14.59 19.20 -22.11
N GLN A 353 13.32 19.20 -22.49
CA GLN A 353 12.58 20.41 -22.77
C GLN A 353 12.27 21.16 -21.47
N GLY A 354 12.25 22.50 -21.50
CA GLY A 354 11.82 23.30 -20.34
C GLY A 354 10.36 23.05 -19.98
N ASP A 355 10.03 23.27 -18.71
CA ASP A 355 8.69 23.07 -18.17
C ASP A 355 7.81 24.31 -18.39
N GLU A 356 6.51 24.09 -18.61
CA GLU A 356 5.53 25.17 -18.64
C GLU A 356 5.14 25.53 -17.18
N LEU A 357 5.54 26.71 -16.75
CA LEU A 357 5.23 27.23 -15.43
C LEU A 357 4.27 28.43 -15.52
N PRO A 358 3.50 28.72 -14.46
CA PRO A 358 2.67 29.91 -14.42
C PRO A 358 3.46 31.19 -14.70
N THR A 359 2.79 32.23 -15.17
CA THR A 359 3.41 33.50 -15.51
C THR A 359 4.19 34.09 -14.33
N GLY A 360 5.43 34.48 -14.54
CA GLY A 360 6.30 35.02 -13.51
C GLY A 360 7.03 34.03 -12.63
N VAL A 361 6.76 32.72 -12.77
CA VAL A 361 7.46 31.67 -12.05
C VAL A 361 8.60 31.15 -12.92
N GLN A 362 9.83 31.20 -12.40
CA GLN A 362 11.01 30.72 -13.11
C GLN A 362 11.38 29.29 -12.74
N LYS A 363 11.21 28.93 -11.48
CA LYS A 363 11.56 27.63 -10.95
C LYS A 363 10.54 27.20 -9.90
N MET A 364 10.21 25.92 -9.89
CA MET A 364 9.35 25.31 -8.87
C MET A 364 10.03 24.05 -8.35
N VAL A 365 10.02 23.88 -7.04
CA VAL A 365 10.51 22.67 -6.39
C VAL A 365 9.38 22.07 -5.57
N LYS A 366 9.13 20.78 -5.79
CA LYS A 366 8.19 19.98 -5.00
C LYS A 366 8.96 18.97 -4.18
N VAL A 367 8.70 18.93 -2.89
CA VAL A 367 9.30 17.98 -1.96
C VAL A 367 8.20 17.09 -1.40
N TYR A 368 8.40 15.79 -1.46
CA TYR A 368 7.47 14.80 -0.95
C TYR A 368 8.01 14.21 0.36
N LEU A 369 7.22 14.31 1.42
CA LEU A 369 7.53 13.75 2.72
C LEU A 369 6.65 12.53 2.99
N ALA A 370 7.26 11.43 3.40
CA ALA A 370 6.54 10.28 3.92
C ALA A 370 6.45 10.41 5.45
N VAL A 371 5.23 10.44 5.95
CA VAL A 371 4.93 10.53 7.38
C VAL A 371 4.26 9.23 7.81
N LYS A 372 4.86 8.53 8.78
CA LYS A 372 4.25 7.36 9.40
C LYS A 372 3.42 7.81 10.60
N ARG A 373 2.12 7.60 10.54
CA ARG A 373 1.19 7.96 11.61
C ARG A 373 0.67 6.72 12.29
N ARG A 374 1.07 6.53 13.53
CA ARG A 374 0.59 5.47 14.40
C ARG A 374 -0.71 5.87 15.07
N LEU A 375 -1.47 4.87 15.50
CA LEU A 375 -2.65 5.14 16.31
C LEU A 375 -2.24 5.83 17.61
N GLN A 376 -2.91 6.92 17.93
CA GLN A 376 -2.65 7.72 19.13
C GLN A 376 -3.97 8.19 19.76
N PRO A 377 -3.97 8.56 21.05
CA PRO A 377 -5.16 9.12 21.67
C PRO A 377 -5.66 10.36 20.92
N GLY A 378 -6.97 10.41 20.69
CA GLY A 378 -7.62 11.46 19.91
C GLY A 378 -7.96 11.07 18.46
N ASP A 379 -7.40 9.98 17.94
CA ASP A 379 -7.76 9.46 16.63
C ASP A 379 -9.16 8.87 16.62
N LYS A 380 -9.88 9.09 15.54
CA LYS A 380 -11.23 8.58 15.37
C LYS A 380 -11.20 7.17 14.81
N MET A 381 -11.93 6.28 15.47
CA MET A 381 -12.13 4.91 15.04
C MET A 381 -13.62 4.59 14.92
N ALA A 382 -13.96 3.63 14.08
CA ALA A 382 -15.33 3.19 13.89
C ALA A 382 -15.43 1.73 13.50
N GLY A 383 -16.54 1.09 13.85
CA GLY A 383 -16.96 -0.17 13.25
C GLY A 383 -17.81 0.07 12.00
N ARG A 384 -18.50 -0.98 11.54
CA ARG A 384 -19.37 -0.94 10.34
C ARG A 384 -20.84 -0.63 10.63
N HIS A 385 -21.20 -0.29 11.86
CA HIS A 385 -22.59 -0.16 12.32
C HIS A 385 -22.90 1.24 12.86
N GLY A 386 -22.19 2.27 12.40
CA GLY A 386 -22.34 3.61 12.91
C GLY A 386 -21.79 3.83 14.33
N ASN A 387 -21.06 2.86 14.85
CA ASN A 387 -20.42 2.86 16.16
C ASN A 387 -19.06 3.57 16.11
N LYS A 388 -19.08 4.86 15.98
CA LYS A 388 -17.90 5.72 15.96
C LYS A 388 -17.44 6.10 17.36
N GLY A 389 -16.15 6.28 17.52
CA GLY A 389 -15.58 6.69 18.78
C GLY A 389 -14.19 7.31 18.62
N VAL A 390 -13.67 7.81 19.72
CA VAL A 390 -12.35 8.44 19.78
C VAL A 390 -11.48 7.65 20.75
N VAL A 391 -10.24 7.41 20.39
CA VAL A 391 -9.27 6.74 21.26
C VAL A 391 -8.98 7.64 22.46
N SER A 392 -9.26 7.14 23.67
CA SER A 392 -9.02 7.86 24.90
C SER A 392 -7.66 7.54 25.52
N ARG A 393 -7.27 6.27 25.45
CA ARG A 393 -6.04 5.78 26.05
C ARG A 393 -5.49 4.58 25.31
N ILE A 394 -4.17 4.55 25.17
CA ILE A 394 -3.41 3.36 24.78
C ILE A 394 -2.87 2.73 26.06
N THR A 395 -3.45 1.61 26.46
CA THR A 395 -3.15 0.93 27.72
C THR A 395 -2.10 -0.16 27.52
N ARG A 396 -1.20 -0.31 28.48
CA ARG A 396 -0.20 -1.39 28.46
C ARG A 396 -0.86 -2.75 28.37
N VAL A 397 -0.19 -3.69 27.71
CA VAL A 397 -0.71 -5.05 27.52
C VAL A 397 -0.99 -5.73 28.86
N GLU A 398 -0.13 -5.51 29.86
CA GLU A 398 -0.26 -6.08 31.20
C GLU A 398 -1.51 -5.59 31.93
N ASP A 399 -1.96 -4.37 31.64
CA ASP A 399 -3.11 -3.75 32.30
C ASP A 399 -4.44 -4.04 31.62
N MET A 400 -4.41 -4.64 30.42
CA MET A 400 -5.61 -4.99 29.68
C MET A 400 -6.34 -6.17 30.32
N PRO A 401 -7.68 -6.21 30.27
CA PRO A 401 -8.43 -7.41 30.61
C PRO A 401 -7.96 -8.60 29.77
N PHE A 402 -7.82 -9.75 30.39
CA PHE A 402 -7.37 -10.96 29.72
C PHE A 402 -8.30 -12.14 29.96
N MET A 403 -8.27 -13.08 29.04
CA MET A 403 -9.06 -14.31 29.10
C MET A 403 -8.37 -15.35 29.97
N ALA A 404 -9.07 -16.44 30.27
CA ALA A 404 -8.55 -17.53 31.10
C ALA A 404 -7.29 -18.21 30.55
N ASP A 405 -7.08 -18.16 29.23
CA ASP A 405 -5.87 -18.65 28.56
C ASP A 405 -4.68 -17.67 28.61
N GLY A 406 -4.87 -16.51 29.20
CA GLY A 406 -3.85 -15.46 29.30
C GLY A 406 -3.83 -14.46 28.15
N ARG A 407 -4.70 -14.60 27.15
CA ARG A 407 -4.75 -13.70 25.99
C ARG A 407 -5.46 -12.39 26.37
N PRO A 408 -4.81 -11.22 26.23
CA PRO A 408 -5.45 -9.94 26.47
C PRO A 408 -6.39 -9.57 25.32
N VAL A 409 -7.41 -8.78 25.63
CA VAL A 409 -8.27 -8.17 24.60
C VAL A 409 -7.58 -6.98 23.95
N ASP A 410 -7.91 -6.70 22.69
CA ASP A 410 -7.27 -5.62 21.96
C ASP A 410 -7.95 -4.27 22.19
N ILE A 411 -9.27 -4.26 22.28
CA ILE A 411 -10.09 -3.06 22.41
C ILE A 411 -11.16 -3.29 23.47
N VAL A 412 -11.41 -2.29 24.29
CA VAL A 412 -12.52 -2.30 25.27
C VAL A 412 -13.51 -1.22 24.89
N LEU A 413 -14.75 -1.64 24.64
CA LEU A 413 -15.87 -0.78 24.25
C LEU A 413 -16.89 -0.66 25.36
N ASN A 414 -17.57 0.49 25.44
CA ASN A 414 -18.62 0.71 26.41
C ASN A 414 -19.93 0.06 25.94
N PRO A 415 -20.52 -0.85 26.72
CA PRO A 415 -21.78 -1.49 26.36
C PRO A 415 -22.97 -0.53 26.30
N LEU A 416 -22.92 0.60 26.99
CA LEU A 416 -23.99 1.61 26.98
C LEU A 416 -24.18 2.27 25.61
N GLY A 417 -23.19 2.19 24.73
CA GLY A 417 -23.29 2.70 23.36
C GLY A 417 -24.17 1.87 22.43
N VAL A 418 -24.63 0.70 22.85
CA VAL A 418 -25.45 -0.20 22.01
C VAL A 418 -26.95 0.00 22.17
N PRO A 419 -27.55 -0.06 23.39
CA PRO A 419 -29.01 -0.07 23.54
C PRO A 419 -29.70 1.20 23.05
N SER A 420 -29.11 2.37 23.35
CA SER A 420 -29.69 3.66 22.97
C SER A 420 -29.70 3.92 21.46
N ARG A 421 -28.76 3.33 20.73
CA ARG A 421 -28.57 3.53 19.28
C ARG A 421 -29.17 2.42 18.44
N MET A 422 -29.62 1.35 19.07
CA MET A 422 -30.30 0.22 18.44
C MET A 422 -29.53 -0.44 17.28
N ASN A 423 -28.21 -0.26 17.24
CA ASN A 423 -27.33 -0.88 16.23
C ASN A 423 -26.84 -2.25 16.70
N ILE A 424 -27.79 -3.17 16.87
CA ILE A 424 -27.55 -4.52 17.40
C ILE A 424 -26.66 -5.35 16.48
N GLY A 425 -26.60 -5.00 15.19
CA GLY A 425 -25.74 -5.66 14.21
C GLY A 425 -24.26 -5.78 14.65
N GLN A 426 -23.76 -4.83 15.42
CA GLN A 426 -22.39 -4.92 15.95
C GLN A 426 -22.21 -6.08 16.94
N VAL A 427 -23.23 -6.38 17.75
CA VAL A 427 -23.19 -7.52 18.68
C VAL A 427 -23.24 -8.84 17.92
N LEU A 428 -24.09 -8.94 16.92
CA LEU A 428 -24.16 -10.11 16.03
C LEU A 428 -22.83 -10.32 15.28
N GLU A 429 -22.22 -9.26 14.80
CA GLU A 429 -20.88 -9.30 14.18
C GLU A 429 -19.84 -9.85 15.17
N VAL A 430 -19.83 -9.37 16.39
CA VAL A 430 -18.90 -9.83 17.44
C VAL A 430 -19.07 -11.33 17.71
N HIS A 431 -20.30 -11.81 17.82
CA HIS A 431 -20.56 -13.23 18.05
C HIS A 431 -20.14 -14.10 16.88
N LEU A 432 -20.46 -13.70 15.66
CA LEU A 432 -20.06 -14.43 14.47
C LEU A 432 -18.53 -14.39 14.27
N GLY A 433 -17.90 -13.26 14.56
CA GLY A 433 -16.45 -13.13 14.53
C GLY A 433 -15.76 -14.00 15.58
N TRP A 434 -16.35 -14.15 16.75
CA TRP A 434 -15.87 -15.08 17.79
C TRP A 434 -15.96 -16.54 17.35
N ALA A 435 -17.07 -16.90 16.71
CA ALA A 435 -17.23 -18.22 16.11
C ALA A 435 -16.19 -18.48 15.01
N ALA A 436 -16.00 -17.54 14.10
CA ALA A 436 -15.01 -17.62 13.04
C ALA A 436 -13.58 -17.80 13.56
N PHE A 437 -13.24 -17.09 14.60
CA PHE A 437 -11.94 -17.18 15.26
C PHE A 437 -11.73 -18.54 15.92
N GLY A 438 -12.74 -19.05 16.62
CA GLY A 438 -12.70 -20.39 17.22
C GLY A 438 -12.60 -21.53 16.20
N LEU A 439 -13.30 -21.40 15.08
CA LEU A 439 -13.19 -22.34 13.96
C LEU A 439 -11.77 -22.34 13.36
N GLY A 440 -11.19 -21.18 13.17
CA GLY A 440 -9.81 -21.04 12.73
C GLY A 440 -8.82 -21.69 13.69
N TRP A 441 -9.07 -21.56 14.98
CA TRP A 441 -8.26 -22.20 16.02
C TRP A 441 -8.33 -23.73 15.96
N ARG A 442 -9.52 -24.28 15.77
CA ARG A 442 -9.67 -25.73 15.59
C ARG A 442 -8.95 -26.26 14.35
N ILE A 443 -9.02 -25.51 13.23
CA ILE A 443 -8.26 -25.85 12.02
C ILE A 443 -6.75 -25.81 12.29
N ALA A 444 -6.26 -24.82 13.03
CA ALA A 444 -4.85 -24.75 13.40
C ALA A 444 -4.41 -25.93 14.28
N GLU A 445 -5.26 -26.42 15.18
CA GLU A 445 -4.99 -27.64 15.96
C GLU A 445 -4.98 -28.89 15.10
N MET A 446 -5.92 -29.02 14.15
CA MET A 446 -5.94 -30.13 13.20
C MET A 446 -4.68 -30.19 12.33
N LEU A 447 -4.09 -29.04 11.99
CA LEU A 447 -2.83 -28.96 11.24
C LEU A 447 -1.61 -29.52 12.00
N LYS A 448 -1.70 -29.76 13.30
CA LYS A 448 -0.65 -30.36 14.11
C LYS A 448 -0.67 -31.90 14.08
N HIS A 449 -1.72 -32.50 13.58
CA HIS A 449 -1.86 -33.98 13.48
C HIS A 449 -1.03 -34.55 12.32
N GLU A 450 -0.86 -35.88 12.29
CA GLU A 450 -0.21 -36.56 11.17
C GLU A 450 -0.92 -36.31 9.83
N ARG A 451 -0.15 -36.14 8.75
CA ARG A 451 -0.64 -35.68 7.44
C ARG A 451 -1.84 -36.48 6.91
N SER A 452 -1.87 -37.80 7.07
CA SER A 452 -2.96 -38.65 6.58
C SER A 452 -4.29 -38.41 7.28
N LYS A 453 -4.25 -38.21 8.59
CA LYS A 453 -5.43 -37.88 9.40
C LYS A 453 -5.84 -36.43 9.25
N GLN A 454 -4.86 -35.53 9.15
CA GLN A 454 -5.00 -34.12 8.99
C GLN A 454 -5.90 -33.76 7.81
N VAL A 455 -5.59 -34.26 6.62
CA VAL A 455 -6.35 -33.96 5.40
C VAL A 455 -7.80 -34.42 5.48
N ALA A 456 -8.05 -35.65 5.95
CA ALA A 456 -9.40 -36.19 6.09
C ALA A 456 -10.24 -35.40 7.11
N GLU A 457 -9.67 -35.08 8.27
CA GLU A 457 -10.33 -34.30 9.32
C GLU A 457 -10.64 -32.86 8.87
N ILE A 458 -9.70 -32.21 8.20
CA ILE A 458 -9.89 -30.84 7.69
C ILE A 458 -10.96 -30.82 6.61
N ARG A 459 -10.95 -31.77 5.68
CA ARG A 459 -11.95 -31.87 4.61
C ARG A 459 -13.35 -32.05 5.17
N GLU A 460 -13.54 -32.99 6.10
CA GLU A 460 -14.80 -33.21 6.79
C GLU A 460 -15.26 -31.96 7.56
N PHE A 461 -14.35 -31.32 8.26
CA PHE A 461 -14.65 -30.10 9.02
C PHE A 461 -15.06 -28.93 8.12
N LEU A 462 -14.39 -28.72 7.00
CA LEU A 462 -14.76 -27.70 6.01
C LEU A 462 -16.12 -27.99 5.38
N ASN A 463 -16.43 -29.26 5.06
CA ASN A 463 -17.75 -29.64 4.60
C ASN A 463 -18.83 -29.37 5.64
N THR A 464 -18.53 -29.58 6.91
CA THR A 464 -19.47 -29.29 8.01
C THR A 464 -19.71 -27.77 8.13
N ILE A 465 -18.69 -26.94 7.97
CA ILE A 465 -18.81 -25.49 8.06
C ILE A 465 -19.61 -24.90 6.90
N TYR A 466 -19.26 -25.27 5.66
CA TYR A 466 -19.76 -24.57 4.47
C TYR A 466 -20.91 -25.28 3.75
N ASN A 467 -20.99 -26.62 3.82
CA ASN A 467 -21.91 -27.39 3.00
C ASN A 467 -23.14 -27.94 3.75
N LYS A 468 -23.21 -27.75 5.05
CA LYS A 468 -24.32 -28.28 5.88
C LYS A 468 -25.57 -27.39 5.80
N SER A 469 -25.42 -26.13 5.45
CA SER A 469 -26.53 -25.20 5.26
C SER A 469 -27.13 -25.29 3.86
N SER A 470 -28.33 -24.71 3.67
CA SER A 470 -29.07 -24.70 2.40
C SER A 470 -28.52 -23.74 1.33
N GLY A 471 -27.42 -23.05 1.59
CA GLY A 471 -26.79 -22.09 0.67
C GLY A 471 -25.97 -22.73 -0.45
N LYS A 472 -25.17 -21.89 -1.13
CA LYS A 472 -24.22 -22.33 -2.15
C LYS A 472 -23.21 -23.31 -1.53
N LYS A 473 -23.09 -24.48 -2.11
CA LYS A 473 -22.15 -25.51 -1.65
C LYS A 473 -20.78 -25.32 -2.29
N GLU A 474 -19.73 -25.48 -1.48
CA GLU A 474 -18.35 -25.50 -1.94
C GLU A 474 -17.88 -26.94 -2.16
N ASP A 475 -17.12 -27.17 -3.21
CA ASP A 475 -16.58 -28.48 -3.54
C ASP A 475 -15.16 -28.64 -2.97
N PHE A 476 -15.06 -29.35 -1.83
CA PHE A 476 -13.77 -29.67 -1.21
C PHE A 476 -13.27 -31.06 -1.58
N ASP A 477 -14.13 -31.91 -2.15
CA ASP A 477 -13.79 -33.30 -2.47
C ASP A 477 -12.91 -33.39 -3.73
N SER A 478 -13.03 -32.45 -4.65
CA SER A 478 -12.22 -32.37 -5.87
C SER A 478 -10.81 -31.80 -5.65
N LEU A 479 -10.53 -31.22 -4.50
CA LEU A 479 -9.23 -30.63 -4.18
C LEU A 479 -8.21 -31.72 -3.81
N THR A 480 -6.96 -31.54 -4.24
CA THR A 480 -5.86 -32.42 -3.84
C THR A 480 -5.50 -32.24 -2.38
N ASP A 481 -4.78 -33.19 -1.80
CA ASP A 481 -4.35 -33.12 -0.40
C ASP A 481 -3.49 -31.85 -0.12
N ASP A 482 -2.61 -31.49 -1.04
CA ASP A 482 -1.78 -30.29 -0.90
C ASP A 482 -2.61 -29.00 -0.97
N GLU A 483 -3.61 -28.94 -1.82
CA GLU A 483 -4.54 -27.82 -1.92
C GLU A 483 -5.37 -27.64 -0.64
N ILE A 484 -5.82 -28.74 -0.03
CA ILE A 484 -6.53 -28.72 1.27
C ILE A 484 -5.63 -28.20 2.38
N ILE A 485 -4.37 -28.62 2.42
CA ILE A 485 -3.41 -28.15 3.42
C ILE A 485 -3.12 -26.65 3.24
N ASP A 486 -2.97 -26.17 2.01
CA ASP A 486 -2.75 -24.75 1.72
C ASP A 486 -3.98 -23.91 2.10
N LEU A 487 -5.17 -24.38 1.79
CA LEU A 487 -6.41 -23.75 2.21
C LEU A 487 -6.53 -23.67 3.75
N ALA A 488 -6.20 -24.74 4.45
CA ALA A 488 -6.20 -24.76 5.91
C ALA A 488 -5.19 -23.80 6.52
N LYS A 489 -4.02 -23.63 5.92
CA LYS A 489 -3.03 -22.63 6.36
C LYS A 489 -3.56 -21.19 6.21
N HIS A 490 -4.36 -20.90 5.20
CA HIS A 490 -5.02 -19.62 5.06
C HIS A 490 -6.15 -19.42 6.07
N LEU A 491 -6.86 -20.46 6.44
CA LEU A 491 -8.01 -20.40 7.34
C LEU A 491 -7.65 -20.45 8.83
N LYS A 492 -6.41 -20.75 9.19
CA LYS A 492 -5.99 -20.91 10.61
C LYS A 492 -6.16 -19.66 11.47
N LYS A 493 -6.21 -18.48 10.88
CA LYS A 493 -6.41 -17.20 11.59
C LYS A 493 -7.88 -16.84 11.78
N GLY A 494 -8.78 -17.50 11.10
CA GLY A 494 -10.21 -17.27 11.14
C GLY A 494 -10.87 -17.69 9.84
N VAL A 495 -12.06 -18.24 9.94
CA VAL A 495 -12.85 -18.70 8.81
C VAL A 495 -13.69 -17.54 8.28
N PRO A 496 -13.61 -17.19 6.98
CA PRO A 496 -14.44 -16.13 6.42
C PRO A 496 -15.88 -16.60 6.23
N PHE A 497 -16.83 -15.70 6.52
CA PHE A 497 -18.25 -15.90 6.25
C PHE A 497 -18.77 -14.82 5.32
N ALA A 498 -19.59 -15.20 4.35
CA ALA A 498 -20.35 -14.28 3.54
C ALA A 498 -21.78 -14.18 4.05
N THR A 499 -22.21 -13.00 4.44
CA THR A 499 -23.58 -12.68 4.90
C THR A 499 -24.18 -11.63 3.97
N PRO A 500 -24.77 -12.05 2.82
CA PRO A 500 -25.35 -11.10 1.87
C PRO A 500 -26.43 -10.25 2.52
N VAL A 501 -26.64 -9.03 1.99
CA VAL A 501 -27.74 -8.17 2.41
C VAL A 501 -29.06 -8.88 2.11
N PHE A 502 -29.99 -8.91 3.07
CA PHE A 502 -31.28 -9.61 3.02
C PHE A 502 -31.22 -11.15 3.05
N ASP A 503 -30.04 -11.75 3.09
CA ASP A 503 -29.84 -13.21 3.25
C ASP A 503 -28.68 -13.47 4.22
N GLY A 504 -28.68 -12.75 5.33
CA GLY A 504 -27.65 -12.83 6.37
C GLY A 504 -27.84 -14.02 7.29
N ALA A 505 -26.85 -14.26 8.15
CA ALA A 505 -26.92 -15.27 9.17
C ALA A 505 -28.01 -14.96 10.20
N SER A 506 -28.84 -15.94 10.51
CA SER A 506 -29.81 -15.87 11.60
C SER A 506 -29.14 -16.10 12.96
N GLU A 507 -29.85 -15.79 14.04
CA GLU A 507 -29.38 -16.09 15.40
C GLU A 507 -29.08 -17.57 15.60
N SER A 508 -29.92 -18.45 15.03
CA SER A 508 -29.71 -19.90 15.08
C SER A 508 -28.43 -20.33 14.38
N ASP A 509 -28.13 -19.76 13.22
CA ASP A 509 -26.90 -20.04 12.46
C ASP A 509 -25.66 -19.64 13.27
N ILE A 510 -25.69 -18.49 13.90
CA ILE A 510 -24.58 -18.00 14.74
C ILE A 510 -24.37 -18.91 15.95
N ARG A 511 -25.45 -19.37 16.58
CA ARG A 511 -25.38 -20.32 17.71
C ARG A 511 -24.80 -21.67 17.31
N GLU A 512 -25.21 -22.19 16.17
CA GLU A 512 -24.65 -23.44 15.63
C GLU A 512 -23.15 -23.31 15.36
N MET A 513 -22.71 -22.19 14.77
CA MET A 513 -21.30 -21.95 14.52
C MET A 513 -20.49 -21.77 15.81
N LEU A 514 -21.06 -21.12 16.83
CA LEU A 514 -20.41 -21.01 18.15
C LEU A 514 -20.28 -22.39 18.81
N ASN A 515 -21.29 -23.24 18.74
CA ASN A 515 -21.21 -24.60 19.27
C ASN A 515 -20.19 -25.46 18.54
N LEU A 516 -20.06 -25.30 17.22
CA LEU A 516 -19.04 -25.97 16.42
C LEU A 516 -17.63 -25.47 16.72
N ALA A 517 -17.48 -24.15 16.91
CA ALA A 517 -16.19 -23.52 17.19
C ALA A 517 -15.65 -23.85 18.59
N PHE A 518 -16.52 -23.90 19.58
CA PHE A 518 -16.17 -24.09 20.98
C PHE A 518 -16.88 -25.33 21.57
N PRO A 519 -16.30 -26.54 21.43
CA PRO A 519 -16.77 -27.72 22.14
C PRO A 519 -16.75 -27.52 23.65
N GLU A 520 -17.52 -28.31 24.40
CA GLU A 520 -17.63 -28.22 25.86
C GLU A 520 -16.28 -28.16 26.60
N GLU A 521 -15.29 -28.93 26.15
CA GLU A 521 -13.95 -28.93 26.75
C GLU A 521 -13.24 -27.58 26.58
N THR A 522 -13.30 -27.02 25.37
CA THR A 522 -12.71 -25.71 25.08
C THR A 522 -13.44 -24.60 25.79
N ALA A 523 -14.77 -24.68 25.84
CA ALA A 523 -15.59 -23.73 26.56
C ALA A 523 -15.26 -23.70 28.07
N LYS A 524 -15.04 -24.84 28.67
CA LYS A 524 -14.60 -24.94 30.08
C LYS A 524 -13.22 -24.36 30.31
N LYS A 525 -12.27 -24.60 29.40
CA LYS A 525 -10.91 -24.04 29.48
C LYS A 525 -10.89 -22.53 29.40
N LEU A 526 -11.75 -21.94 28.58
CA LEU A 526 -11.86 -20.51 28.37
C LEU A 526 -12.85 -19.81 29.31
N HIS A 527 -13.49 -20.56 30.22
CA HIS A 527 -14.53 -20.03 31.11
C HIS A 527 -15.67 -19.32 30.36
N LEU A 528 -16.10 -19.91 29.23
CA LEU A 528 -17.22 -19.40 28.45
C LEU A 528 -18.54 -19.72 29.13
N THR A 529 -19.53 -18.83 28.97
CA THR A 529 -20.91 -19.10 29.40
C THR A 529 -21.53 -20.25 28.55
N PRO A 530 -22.64 -20.85 28.97
CA PRO A 530 -23.32 -21.90 28.20
C PRO A 530 -23.68 -21.48 26.78
N SER A 531 -24.00 -20.20 26.56
CA SER A 531 -24.25 -19.63 25.23
C SER A 531 -22.98 -19.43 24.40
N LYS A 532 -21.81 -19.50 25.01
CA LYS A 532 -20.48 -19.30 24.40
C LYS A 532 -20.24 -17.89 23.82
N THR A 533 -21.11 -16.94 24.15
CA THR A 533 -21.03 -15.54 23.71
C THR A 533 -20.28 -14.65 24.67
N GLN A 534 -20.18 -15.04 25.92
CA GLN A 534 -19.52 -14.31 26.97
C GLN A 534 -18.41 -15.16 27.60
N ALA A 535 -17.37 -14.52 28.07
CA ALA A 535 -16.26 -15.15 28.76
C ALA A 535 -16.00 -14.44 30.09
N GLN A 536 -15.49 -15.18 31.06
CA GLN A 536 -14.97 -14.58 32.27
C GLN A 536 -13.61 -13.98 31.97
N LEU A 537 -13.48 -12.66 32.17
CA LEU A 537 -12.24 -11.93 32.04
C LEU A 537 -11.62 -11.63 33.41
N PHE A 538 -10.33 -11.42 33.41
CA PHE A 538 -9.53 -11.10 34.57
C PHE A 538 -8.94 -9.71 34.43
N ASP A 539 -8.88 -8.96 35.54
CA ASP A 539 -8.24 -7.64 35.55
C ASP A 539 -6.72 -7.79 35.43
N GLY A 540 -6.13 -7.16 34.42
CA GLY A 540 -4.68 -7.22 34.21
C GLY A 540 -3.86 -6.54 35.30
N ARG A 541 -4.44 -5.63 36.07
CA ARG A 541 -3.77 -4.89 37.15
C ARG A 541 -3.71 -5.67 38.46
N THR A 542 -4.76 -6.41 38.77
CA THR A 542 -4.90 -7.13 40.06
C THR A 542 -4.84 -8.64 39.88
N GLY A 543 -5.16 -9.16 38.70
CA GLY A 543 -5.32 -10.59 38.46
C GLY A 543 -6.64 -11.18 38.89
N ASP A 544 -7.53 -10.38 39.47
CA ASP A 544 -8.83 -10.82 39.96
C ASP A 544 -9.84 -10.95 38.81
N ALA A 545 -10.75 -11.91 38.91
CA ALA A 545 -11.84 -12.04 37.96
C ALA A 545 -12.85 -10.89 38.10
N PHE A 546 -13.40 -10.45 36.97
CA PHE A 546 -14.52 -9.51 36.96
C PHE A 546 -15.80 -10.20 37.47
N ASP A 547 -16.66 -9.43 38.13
CA ASP A 547 -17.87 -9.94 38.81
C ASP A 547 -18.84 -10.65 37.85
N ARG A 548 -18.87 -10.23 36.60
CA ARG A 548 -19.79 -10.77 35.58
C ARG A 548 -19.05 -11.20 34.33
N PRO A 549 -19.56 -12.22 33.61
CA PRO A 549 -19.07 -12.54 32.29
C PRO A 549 -19.19 -11.35 31.34
N VAL A 550 -18.23 -11.21 30.44
CA VAL A 550 -18.12 -10.11 29.49
C VAL A 550 -18.30 -10.64 28.06
N THR A 551 -19.05 -9.92 27.26
CA THR A 551 -19.17 -10.23 25.82
C THR A 551 -17.84 -9.98 25.14
N VAL A 552 -17.26 -11.03 24.60
CA VAL A 552 -15.98 -11.03 23.91
C VAL A 552 -16.18 -11.58 22.51
N GLY A 553 -15.49 -11.04 21.56
CA GLY A 553 -15.50 -11.54 20.19
C GLY A 553 -14.59 -10.74 19.29
N VAL A 554 -14.72 -10.98 18.00
CA VAL A 554 -13.91 -10.31 16.98
C VAL A 554 -14.79 -9.36 16.18
N MET A 555 -14.36 -8.12 16.08
CA MET A 555 -15.03 -7.06 15.32
C MET A 555 -14.06 -6.46 14.32
N HIS A 556 -14.57 -6.15 13.14
CA HIS A 556 -13.81 -5.39 12.13
C HIS A 556 -13.89 -3.91 12.47
N TYR A 557 -12.77 -3.34 12.88
CA TYR A 557 -12.67 -1.98 13.37
C TYR A 557 -11.75 -1.16 12.46
N LEU A 558 -12.16 0.06 12.12
CA LEU A 558 -11.50 0.91 11.14
C LEU A 558 -10.93 2.16 11.82
N LYS A 559 -9.78 2.59 11.38
CA LYS A 559 -9.24 3.92 11.67
C LYS A 559 -9.72 4.88 10.58
N LEU A 560 -10.37 5.96 10.98
CA LEU A 560 -10.88 6.94 10.04
C LEU A 560 -9.83 8.02 9.73
N HIS A 561 -10.00 8.70 8.59
CA HIS A 561 -9.08 9.75 8.12
C HIS A 561 -9.20 11.07 8.91
N HIS A 562 -9.81 11.05 10.08
CA HIS A 562 -9.89 12.18 11.01
C HIS A 562 -8.84 12.03 12.10
N LEU A 563 -7.57 12.25 11.72
CA LEU A 563 -6.44 12.10 12.63
C LEU A 563 -6.26 13.32 13.51
N VAL A 564 -5.89 13.12 14.76
CA VAL A 564 -5.72 14.21 15.71
C VAL A 564 -4.61 15.18 15.32
N ASP A 565 -3.55 14.70 14.70
CA ASP A 565 -2.43 15.55 14.27
C ASP A 565 -2.84 16.62 13.26
N ASP A 566 -3.83 16.33 12.42
CA ASP A 566 -4.37 17.28 11.45
C ASP A 566 -5.31 18.33 12.07
N LYS A 567 -5.79 18.06 13.28
CA LYS A 567 -6.81 18.88 13.97
C LYS A 567 -6.30 19.63 15.17
N MET A 568 -5.26 19.11 15.83
CA MET A 568 -4.66 19.75 16.99
C MET A 568 -4.02 21.09 16.58
N HIS A 569 -4.47 22.16 17.19
CA HIS A 569 -4.01 23.51 16.91
C HIS A 569 -4.01 24.35 18.19
N ALA A 570 -2.97 25.18 18.35
CA ALA A 570 -2.86 26.15 19.41
C ALA A 570 -2.21 27.45 18.90
N ARG A 571 -2.63 28.55 19.47
CA ARG A 571 -2.09 29.87 19.14
C ARG A 571 -2.00 30.73 20.40
N SER A 572 -0.88 31.39 20.59
CA SER A 572 -0.75 32.50 21.56
C SER A 572 -0.81 33.84 20.84
N THR A 573 0.01 34.01 19.84
CA THR A 573 0.05 35.18 18.94
C THR A 573 0.30 34.69 17.51
N GLY A 574 -0.18 35.44 16.52
CA GLY A 574 -0.03 35.04 15.13
C GLY A 574 -0.49 36.13 14.15
N PRO A 575 -0.66 35.77 12.87
CA PRO A 575 -1.02 36.71 11.83
C PRO A 575 -2.45 37.24 11.98
N TYR A 576 -2.67 38.47 11.50
CA TYR A 576 -3.96 39.16 11.51
C TYR A 576 -4.38 39.51 10.08
N SER A 577 -5.69 39.66 9.87
CA SER A 577 -6.27 40.15 8.62
C SER A 577 -5.79 41.58 8.31
N LEU A 578 -5.58 41.87 7.03
CA LEU A 578 -5.09 43.20 6.60
C LEU A 578 -6.11 44.32 6.85
N VAL A 579 -7.39 44.08 6.68
CA VAL A 579 -8.44 45.10 6.77
C VAL A 579 -9.03 45.19 8.18
N THR A 580 -9.51 44.07 8.70
CA THR A 580 -10.23 44.03 9.99
C THR A 580 -9.31 43.92 11.20
N GLN A 581 -8.04 43.59 11.01
CA GLN A 581 -7.06 43.37 12.09
C GLN A 581 -7.51 42.29 13.10
N GLN A 582 -8.29 41.34 12.63
CA GLN A 582 -8.72 40.17 13.39
C GLN A 582 -7.80 38.96 13.12
N PRO A 583 -7.63 38.03 14.07
CA PRO A 583 -6.89 36.83 13.81
C PRO A 583 -7.43 36.05 12.60
N LEU A 584 -6.52 35.53 11.79
CA LEU A 584 -6.91 34.64 10.67
C LEU A 584 -7.55 33.37 11.21
N GLY A 585 -8.32 32.67 10.38
CA GLY A 585 -8.96 31.40 10.72
C GLY A 585 -8.15 30.19 10.27
N GLY A 586 -8.29 29.07 10.98
CA GLY A 586 -7.77 27.76 10.60
C GLY A 586 -6.34 27.45 11.03
N LYS A 587 -6.02 26.17 11.07
CA LYS A 587 -4.70 25.65 11.47
C LYS A 587 -3.59 26.00 10.49
N ALA A 588 -3.87 25.90 9.20
CA ALA A 588 -2.88 26.15 8.15
C ALA A 588 -2.37 27.60 8.12
N GLN A 589 -3.19 28.54 8.56
CA GLN A 589 -2.89 29.98 8.61
C GLN A 589 -2.40 30.44 10.00
N PHE A 590 -2.19 29.52 10.92
CA PHE A 590 -1.89 29.81 12.32
C PHE A 590 -2.94 30.75 12.93
N GLY A 591 -4.20 30.47 12.67
CA GLY A 591 -5.36 31.29 13.06
C GLY A 591 -5.98 30.90 14.41
N GLY A 592 -7.00 31.62 14.79
CA GLY A 592 -7.75 31.34 16.01
C GLY A 592 -7.68 32.42 17.07
#